data_9693f622851cb3ef9476f8f524e26627
#
_entry.id   9693f622851cb3ef9476f8f524e26627
#
_cell.length_a   1.000
_cell.length_b   1.000
_cell.length_c   1.000
_cell.angle_alpha   90.00
_cell.angle_beta   90.00
_cell.angle_gamma   90.00
#
_symmetry.space_group_name_H-M   'P 1'
#
loop_
_entity.id
_entity.type
_entity.pdbx_description
1 polymer ?
#
loop_
_entity_poly.entity_id
_entity_poly.type
_entity_poly.pdbx_seq_one_letter_code
_entity_poly.pdbx_strand_id
1 'polypeptide(L)'
;LNKMKYKSDEDKMRVALNEAKKAHGPGRILVNCAGIAGASRVVGKRGPHDLEMFTKILTVNLIGTFNATRLFAVDASLLDPLEDGERGVIIMTASVAAFDGQIGQAAYTASKGGIHSMTLPIAREFANYGVRICTIAPGILLTPLMDVLPKEVQVSLGDSVPFPARLGKASEYASLAMHIMENRYLNGETIRLDGALRMTAK
;
A
#
# COMPACT_ATOMS: atom_id res chain seq x y z
N LEU A 1 3.51 -0.20 -24.74
CA LEU A 1 3.00 0.56 -23.58
C LEU A 1 2.30 1.81 -24.09
N ASN A 2 1.01 1.90 -23.86
CA ASN A 2 0.17 2.95 -24.43
C ASN A 2 0.37 4.26 -23.63
N LYS A 3 1.22 5.15 -24.11
CA LYS A 3 1.55 6.44 -23.48
C LYS A 3 0.29 7.27 -23.12
N MET A 4 -0.79 7.15 -23.91
CA MET A 4 -2.05 7.87 -23.64
C MET A 4 -2.78 7.36 -22.40
N LYS A 5 -2.77 6.06 -22.10
CA LYS A 5 -3.43 5.50 -20.91
C LYS A 5 -2.78 6.00 -19.61
N TYR A 6 -1.46 5.98 -19.53
CA TYR A 6 -0.74 6.45 -18.33
C TYR A 6 -0.91 7.95 -18.11
N LYS A 7 -0.91 8.76 -19.18
CA LYS A 7 -1.17 10.20 -19.08
C LYS A 7 -2.59 10.47 -18.56
N SER A 8 -3.60 9.74 -19.06
CA SER A 8 -4.98 9.86 -18.58
C SER A 8 -5.12 9.51 -17.08
N ASP A 9 -4.40 8.50 -16.58
CA ASP A 9 -4.45 8.13 -15.17
C ASP A 9 -3.71 9.14 -14.27
N GLU A 10 -2.64 9.76 -14.77
CA GLU A 10 -1.99 10.89 -14.12
C GLU A 10 -2.93 12.09 -14.02
N ASP A 11 -3.58 12.47 -15.10
CA ASP A 11 -4.49 13.61 -15.14
C ASP A 11 -5.67 13.41 -14.18
N LYS A 12 -6.24 12.21 -14.09
CA LYS A 12 -7.29 11.88 -13.13
C LYS A 12 -6.83 12.02 -11.69
N MET A 13 -5.63 11.55 -11.37
CA MET A 13 -5.06 11.70 -10.01
C MET A 13 -4.82 13.16 -9.66
N ARG A 14 -4.31 13.98 -10.59
CA ARG A 14 -4.16 15.43 -10.39
C ARG A 14 -5.50 16.10 -10.14
N VAL A 15 -6.53 15.74 -10.91
CA VAL A 15 -7.90 16.28 -10.70
C VAL A 15 -8.39 15.92 -9.31
N ALA A 16 -8.29 14.66 -8.89
CA ALA A 16 -8.73 14.23 -7.57
C ALA A 16 -8.01 14.96 -6.41
N LEU A 17 -6.69 15.11 -6.49
CA LEU A 17 -5.91 15.86 -5.50
C LEU A 17 -6.30 17.34 -5.48
N ASN A 18 -6.50 17.95 -6.65
CA ASN A 18 -6.94 19.35 -6.75
C ASN A 18 -8.36 19.57 -6.19
N GLU A 19 -9.29 18.64 -6.42
CA GLU A 19 -10.64 18.72 -5.84
C GLU A 19 -10.59 18.57 -4.31
N ALA A 20 -9.80 17.64 -3.79
CA ALA A 20 -9.60 17.51 -2.35
C ALA A 20 -9.01 18.80 -1.76
N LYS A 21 -8.00 19.38 -2.40
CA LYS A 21 -7.37 20.64 -1.98
C LYS A 21 -8.35 21.82 -2.00
N LYS A 22 -9.21 21.90 -2.99
CA LYS A 22 -10.25 22.95 -3.05
C LYS A 22 -11.28 22.80 -1.93
N ALA A 23 -11.69 21.55 -1.62
CA ALA A 23 -12.73 21.28 -0.64
C ALA A 23 -12.25 21.42 0.82
N HIS A 24 -11.00 21.03 1.10
CA HIS A 24 -10.50 20.86 2.47
C HIS A 24 -9.18 21.61 2.78
N GLY A 25 -8.66 22.37 1.81
CA GLY A 25 -7.34 22.98 1.92
C GLY A 25 -6.22 22.00 1.56
N PRO A 26 -4.95 22.44 1.63
CA PRO A 26 -3.81 21.62 1.27
C PRO A 26 -3.62 20.44 2.24
N GLY A 27 -3.49 19.23 1.69
CA GLY A 27 -3.31 18.01 2.47
C GLY A 27 -1.90 17.87 3.01
N ARG A 28 -1.78 17.45 4.29
CA ARG A 28 -0.51 17.08 4.94
C ARG A 28 -0.36 15.58 5.14
N ILE A 29 -1.43 14.81 4.92
CA ILE A 29 -1.46 13.37 5.14
C ILE A 29 -2.00 12.69 3.88
N LEU A 30 -1.26 11.70 3.39
CA LEU A 30 -1.71 10.81 2.32
C LEU A 30 -1.67 9.36 2.82
N VAL A 31 -2.79 8.65 2.75
CA VAL A 31 -2.85 7.22 3.03
C VAL A 31 -3.26 6.46 1.77
N ASN A 32 -2.35 5.67 1.22
CA ASN A 32 -2.58 4.87 0.03
C ASN A 32 -3.14 3.48 0.42
N CYS A 33 -4.46 3.32 0.37
CA CYS A 33 -5.14 2.05 0.68
C CYS A 33 -5.68 1.33 -0.57
N ALA A 34 -5.69 1.98 -1.73
CA ALA A 34 -6.21 1.38 -2.95
C ALA A 34 -5.34 0.21 -3.42
N GLY A 35 -5.99 -0.88 -3.81
CA GLY A 35 -5.30 -2.04 -4.34
C GLY A 35 -6.25 -3.14 -4.77
N ILE A 36 -5.76 -4.02 -5.62
CA ILE A 36 -6.45 -5.21 -6.08
C ILE A 36 -5.61 -6.44 -5.80
N ALA A 37 -6.26 -7.56 -5.55
CA ALA A 37 -5.62 -8.86 -5.46
C ALA A 37 -5.90 -9.68 -6.74
N GLY A 38 -5.13 -10.74 -6.93
CA GLY A 38 -5.33 -11.71 -7.96
C GLY A 38 -4.31 -12.83 -7.81
N ALA A 39 -4.74 -14.07 -8.05
CA ALA A 39 -3.88 -15.24 -7.97
C ALA A 39 -3.95 -16.03 -9.28
N SER A 40 -2.79 -16.26 -9.88
CA SER A 40 -2.62 -17.12 -11.05
C SER A 40 -1.20 -17.67 -11.07
N ARG A 41 -1.06 -18.97 -11.33
CA ARG A 41 0.25 -19.61 -11.42
C ARG A 41 0.99 -19.12 -12.68
N VAL A 42 2.33 -18.97 -12.55
CA VAL A 42 3.19 -18.63 -13.69
C VAL A 42 3.08 -19.69 -14.78
N VAL A 43 3.05 -20.96 -14.38
CA VAL A 43 2.73 -22.09 -15.26
C VAL A 43 1.47 -22.76 -14.72
N GLY A 44 0.37 -22.60 -15.44
CA GLY A 44 -0.94 -23.17 -15.08
C GLY A 44 -1.40 -24.25 -16.06
N LYS A 45 -2.47 -24.95 -15.72
CA LYS A 45 -3.05 -25.99 -16.61
C LYS A 45 -3.50 -25.46 -17.97
N ARG A 46 -3.80 -24.18 -18.09
CA ARG A 46 -4.27 -23.52 -19.32
C ARG A 46 -3.16 -22.75 -20.06
N GLY A 47 -1.91 -22.88 -19.65
CA GLY A 47 -0.77 -22.18 -20.22
C GLY A 47 -0.10 -21.20 -19.25
N PRO A 48 0.68 -20.25 -19.78
CA PRO A 48 1.39 -19.25 -18.97
C PRO A 48 0.43 -18.28 -18.30
N HIS A 49 0.94 -17.60 -17.24
CA HIS A 49 0.23 -16.51 -16.59
C HIS A 49 -0.17 -15.41 -17.60
N ASP A 50 -1.40 -14.93 -17.50
CA ASP A 50 -1.88 -13.82 -18.33
C ASP A 50 -1.10 -12.53 -18.00
N LEU A 51 -0.38 -12.01 -19.00
CA LEU A 51 0.43 -10.81 -18.85
C LEU A 51 -0.42 -9.55 -18.65
N GLU A 52 -1.65 -9.51 -19.17
CA GLU A 52 -2.57 -8.40 -18.96
C GLU A 52 -2.98 -8.30 -17.48
N MET A 53 -3.34 -9.45 -16.87
CA MET A 53 -3.63 -9.53 -15.43
C MET A 53 -2.42 -9.08 -14.59
N PHE A 54 -1.21 -9.57 -14.92
CA PHE A 54 0.02 -9.16 -14.25
C PHE A 54 0.20 -7.64 -14.32
N THR A 55 0.13 -7.08 -15.51
CA THR A 55 0.29 -5.65 -15.78
C THR A 55 -0.77 -4.83 -15.04
N LYS A 56 -2.04 -5.28 -15.02
CA LYS A 56 -3.12 -4.61 -14.31
C LYS A 56 -2.85 -4.51 -12.81
N ILE A 57 -2.41 -5.60 -12.18
CA ILE A 57 -2.09 -5.62 -10.74
C ILE A 57 -0.94 -4.64 -10.43
N LEU A 58 0.13 -4.64 -11.21
CA LEU A 58 1.23 -3.70 -11.02
C LEU A 58 0.78 -2.26 -11.25
N THR A 59 0.00 -2.02 -12.28
CA THR A 59 -0.50 -0.67 -12.60
C THR A 59 -1.32 -0.09 -11.46
N VAL A 60 -2.27 -0.86 -10.92
CA VAL A 60 -3.12 -0.36 -9.83
C VAL A 60 -2.33 -0.22 -8.54
N ASN A 61 -1.65 -1.30 -8.11
CA ASN A 61 -1.06 -1.35 -6.77
C ASN A 61 0.23 -0.54 -6.66
N LEU A 62 1.14 -0.67 -7.63
CA LEU A 62 2.48 -0.08 -7.55
C LEU A 62 2.53 1.29 -8.25
N ILE A 63 2.17 1.34 -9.52
CA ILE A 63 2.25 2.58 -10.30
C ILE A 63 1.25 3.61 -9.76
N GLY A 64 0.02 3.17 -9.40
CA GLY A 64 -0.99 4.05 -8.80
C GLY A 64 -0.55 4.63 -7.46
N THR A 65 0.02 3.81 -6.57
CA THR A 65 0.58 4.26 -5.29
C THR A 65 1.72 5.26 -5.50
N PHE A 66 2.67 4.96 -6.38
CA PHE A 66 3.77 5.87 -6.71
C PHE A 66 3.26 7.19 -7.31
N ASN A 67 2.26 7.12 -8.19
CA ASN A 67 1.69 8.31 -8.82
C ASN A 67 1.02 9.24 -7.81
N ALA A 68 0.22 8.71 -6.88
CA ALA A 68 -0.37 9.50 -5.80
C ALA A 68 0.71 10.09 -4.88
N THR A 69 1.71 9.28 -4.50
CA THR A 69 2.82 9.68 -3.63
C THR A 69 3.61 10.85 -4.21
N ARG A 70 4.06 10.77 -5.47
CA ARG A 70 4.87 11.82 -6.10
C ARG A 70 4.11 13.13 -6.29
N LEU A 71 2.83 13.05 -6.65
CA LEU A 71 2.00 14.25 -6.86
C LEU A 71 1.67 14.95 -5.55
N PHE A 72 1.31 14.17 -4.52
CA PHE A 72 1.06 14.70 -3.19
C PHE A 72 2.31 15.32 -2.57
N ALA A 73 3.48 14.68 -2.71
CA ALA A 73 4.73 15.17 -2.14
C ALA A 73 5.13 16.55 -2.69
N VAL A 74 4.88 16.83 -3.97
CA VAL A 74 5.10 18.16 -4.56
C VAL A 74 4.26 19.22 -3.85
N ASP A 75 2.96 18.97 -3.66
CA ASP A 75 2.08 19.92 -2.97
C ASP A 75 2.47 20.09 -1.49
N ALA A 76 2.76 18.98 -0.79
CA ALA A 76 3.15 19.01 0.60
C ALA A 76 4.47 19.75 0.82
N SER A 77 5.44 19.62 -0.08
CA SER A 77 6.76 20.28 0.02
C SER A 77 6.70 21.80 0.01
N LEU A 78 5.60 22.37 -0.48
CA LEU A 78 5.36 23.81 -0.58
C LEU A 78 4.66 24.40 0.65
N LEU A 79 4.23 23.57 1.60
CA LEU A 79 3.54 24.01 2.81
C LEU A 79 4.53 24.60 3.82
N ASP A 80 4.03 25.49 4.68
CA ASP A 80 4.80 25.96 5.81
C ASP A 80 5.18 24.79 6.72
N PRO A 81 6.42 24.74 7.20
CA PRO A 81 6.85 23.67 8.08
C PRO A 81 6.12 23.71 9.42
N LEU A 82 5.79 22.54 9.93
CA LEU A 82 5.38 22.34 11.31
C LEU A 82 6.62 22.16 12.20
N GLU A 83 6.41 21.72 13.43
CA GLU A 83 7.48 21.33 14.35
C GLU A 83 8.43 20.31 13.67
N ASP A 84 9.71 20.37 13.99
CA ASP A 84 10.81 19.60 13.37
C ASP A 84 10.97 19.78 11.84
N GLY A 85 10.33 20.81 11.26
CA GLY A 85 10.36 21.06 9.84
C GLY A 85 9.46 20.15 9.00
N GLU A 86 8.58 19.39 9.63
CA GLU A 86 7.66 18.49 8.94
C GLU A 86 6.64 19.27 8.10
N ARG A 87 6.44 18.85 6.85
CA ARG A 87 5.42 19.39 5.95
C ARG A 87 4.33 18.40 5.60
N GLY A 88 4.61 17.11 5.72
CA GLY A 88 3.62 16.08 5.46
C GLY A 88 4.12 14.67 5.74
N VAL A 89 3.18 13.72 5.79
CA VAL A 89 3.46 12.29 5.97
C VAL A 89 2.65 11.46 4.97
N ILE A 90 3.30 10.46 4.41
CA ILE A 90 2.71 9.51 3.46
C ILE A 90 2.75 8.13 4.07
N ILE A 91 1.62 7.41 4.03
CA ILE A 91 1.52 6.02 4.44
C ILE A 91 1.14 5.19 3.22
N MET A 92 2.00 4.23 2.87
CA MET A 92 1.74 3.27 1.81
C MET A 92 1.28 1.94 2.39
N THR A 93 0.49 1.18 1.63
CA THR A 93 0.01 -0.14 2.02
C THR A 93 0.65 -1.23 1.16
N ALA A 94 1.64 -1.93 1.74
CA ALA A 94 2.20 -3.15 1.17
C ALA A 94 1.33 -4.37 1.53
N SER A 95 1.93 -5.47 1.91
CA SER A 95 1.32 -6.71 2.42
C SER A 95 2.42 -7.60 2.98
N VAL A 96 2.07 -8.55 3.85
CA VAL A 96 2.98 -9.66 4.20
C VAL A 96 3.42 -10.44 2.95
N ALA A 97 2.59 -10.46 1.90
CA ALA A 97 2.95 -11.05 0.61
C ALA A 97 4.18 -10.38 -0.07
N ALA A 98 4.58 -9.19 0.36
CA ALA A 98 5.84 -8.58 -0.07
C ALA A 98 7.08 -9.38 0.37
N PHE A 99 6.95 -10.16 1.44
CA PHE A 99 7.98 -10.97 2.08
C PHE A 99 7.74 -12.46 1.88
N ASP A 100 6.51 -12.90 2.13
CA ASP A 100 6.12 -14.32 2.23
C ASP A 100 5.08 -14.65 1.14
N GLY A 101 5.36 -14.32 -0.15
CA GLY A 101 4.44 -14.56 -1.27
C GLY A 101 4.11 -16.04 -1.49
N GLN A 102 2.84 -16.35 -1.73
CA GLN A 102 2.34 -17.70 -1.96
C GLN A 102 2.35 -18.09 -3.44
N ILE A 103 2.21 -19.38 -3.73
CA ILE A 103 2.02 -19.91 -5.07
C ILE A 103 0.82 -19.22 -5.74
N GLY A 104 1.05 -18.64 -6.92
CA GLY A 104 0.04 -17.90 -7.68
C GLY A 104 0.03 -16.40 -7.41
N GLN A 105 0.78 -15.89 -6.44
CA GLN A 105 0.80 -14.47 -6.09
C GLN A 105 1.92 -13.65 -6.77
N ALA A 106 2.57 -14.15 -7.82
CA ALA A 106 3.72 -13.48 -8.44
C ALA A 106 3.46 -11.99 -8.76
N ALA A 107 2.34 -11.65 -9.38
CA ALA A 107 1.97 -10.28 -9.70
C ALA A 107 1.69 -9.44 -8.45
N TYR A 108 0.94 -10.00 -7.50
CA TYR A 108 0.60 -9.32 -6.24
C TYR A 108 1.84 -9.08 -5.40
N THR A 109 2.66 -10.12 -5.20
CA THR A 109 3.95 -10.04 -4.49
C THR A 109 4.89 -9.02 -5.13
N ALA A 110 5.03 -9.02 -6.46
CA ALA A 110 5.84 -8.03 -7.16
C ALA A 110 5.35 -6.60 -6.91
N SER A 111 4.03 -6.38 -6.92
CA SER A 111 3.45 -5.06 -6.67
C SER A 111 3.68 -4.60 -5.23
N LYS A 112 3.49 -5.48 -4.24
CA LYS A 112 3.62 -5.15 -2.81
C LYS A 112 5.09 -5.13 -2.36
N GLY A 113 5.94 -5.97 -2.95
CA GLY A 113 7.38 -5.91 -2.80
C GLY A 113 7.97 -4.62 -3.35
N GLY A 114 7.48 -4.15 -4.51
CA GLY A 114 7.87 -2.85 -5.06
C GLY A 114 7.53 -1.68 -4.13
N ILE A 115 6.33 -1.69 -3.51
CA ILE A 115 5.95 -0.67 -2.50
C ILE A 115 6.90 -0.71 -1.30
N HIS A 116 7.18 -1.88 -0.75
CA HIS A 116 8.16 -2.05 0.31
C HIS A 116 9.54 -1.50 -0.08
N SER A 117 10.05 -1.91 -1.24
CA SER A 117 11.41 -1.56 -1.69
C SER A 117 11.58 -0.07 -1.99
N MET A 118 10.54 0.63 -2.46
CA MET A 118 10.61 2.06 -2.75
C MET A 118 10.46 2.95 -1.49
N THR A 119 10.08 2.41 -0.33
CA THR A 119 9.84 3.18 0.90
C THR A 119 11.09 3.95 1.34
N LEU A 120 12.20 3.26 1.55
CA LEU A 120 13.42 3.87 2.08
C LEU A 120 14.07 4.86 1.10
N PRO A 121 14.25 4.58 -0.20
CA PRO A 121 14.84 5.56 -1.11
C PRO A 121 13.97 6.84 -1.23
N ILE A 122 12.64 6.70 -1.26
CA ILE A 122 11.74 7.87 -1.27
C ILE A 122 11.85 8.65 0.04
N ALA A 123 11.91 7.99 1.20
CA ALA A 123 12.08 8.67 2.49
C ALA A 123 13.36 9.52 2.53
N ARG A 124 14.46 8.99 1.99
CA ARG A 124 15.74 9.71 1.91
C ARG A 124 15.68 10.91 0.97
N GLU A 125 15.01 10.77 -0.17
CA GLU A 125 14.79 11.88 -1.10
C GLU A 125 13.90 12.96 -0.48
N PHE A 126 12.80 12.56 0.16
CA PHE A 126 11.82 13.47 0.72
C PHE A 126 12.27 14.17 2.02
N ALA A 127 13.32 13.68 2.67
CA ALA A 127 13.89 14.32 3.88
C ALA A 127 14.23 15.80 3.66
N ASN A 128 14.77 16.15 2.49
CA ASN A 128 15.09 17.54 2.14
C ASN A 128 13.86 18.43 1.97
N TYR A 129 12.68 17.85 1.85
CA TYR A 129 11.41 18.56 1.66
C TYR A 129 10.54 18.53 2.95
N GLY A 130 11.01 17.90 4.02
CA GLY A 130 10.24 17.76 5.25
C GLY A 130 9.02 16.85 5.10
N VAL A 131 9.06 15.87 4.18
CA VAL A 131 7.98 14.91 3.98
C VAL A 131 8.46 13.52 4.40
N ARG A 132 7.75 12.91 5.36
CA ARG A 132 8.02 11.52 5.80
C ARG A 132 7.21 10.52 4.98
N ILE A 133 7.71 9.32 4.88
CA ILE A 133 6.99 8.20 4.26
C ILE A 133 7.27 6.90 5.02
N CYS A 134 6.20 6.18 5.36
CA CYS A 134 6.27 4.84 5.93
C CYS A 134 5.34 3.90 5.19
N THR A 135 5.57 2.62 5.34
CA THR A 135 4.73 1.57 4.76
C THR A 135 4.20 0.66 5.85
N ILE A 136 2.93 0.34 5.81
CA ILE A 136 2.34 -0.74 6.61
C ILE A 136 2.23 -1.96 5.71
N ALA A 137 2.69 -3.12 6.20
CA ALA A 137 2.55 -4.41 5.55
C ALA A 137 1.55 -5.28 6.35
N PRO A 138 0.25 -5.18 6.05
CA PRO A 138 -0.76 -5.94 6.77
C PRO A 138 -0.63 -7.44 6.51
N GLY A 139 -0.98 -8.25 7.52
CA GLY A 139 -1.37 -9.64 7.36
C GLY A 139 -2.78 -9.77 6.81
N ILE A 140 -3.54 -10.73 7.31
CA ILE A 140 -4.91 -10.97 6.87
C ILE A 140 -5.86 -10.19 7.76
N LEU A 141 -6.41 -9.09 7.23
CA LEU A 141 -7.36 -8.23 7.92
C LEU A 141 -8.78 -8.47 7.41
N LEU A 142 -9.75 -8.47 8.32
CA LEU A 142 -11.17 -8.49 7.98
C LEU A 142 -11.55 -7.15 7.32
N THR A 143 -11.74 -7.19 6.03
CA THR A 143 -12.07 -6.05 5.17
C THR A 143 -13.10 -6.48 4.14
N PRO A 144 -13.78 -5.57 3.43
CA PRO A 144 -14.71 -5.94 2.35
C PRO A 144 -14.11 -6.87 1.29
N LEU A 145 -12.79 -6.83 1.10
CA LEU A 145 -12.08 -7.77 0.21
C LEU A 145 -12.15 -9.22 0.72
N MET A 146 -12.25 -9.41 2.04
CA MET A 146 -12.33 -10.73 2.69
C MET A 146 -13.79 -11.20 2.88
N ASP A 147 -14.76 -10.29 2.87
CA ASP A 147 -16.17 -10.61 3.08
C ASP A 147 -16.76 -11.47 1.95
N VAL A 148 -16.11 -11.51 0.79
CA VAL A 148 -16.50 -12.38 -0.33
C VAL A 148 -16.16 -13.87 -0.09
N LEU A 149 -15.33 -14.18 0.90
CA LEU A 149 -14.95 -15.54 1.25
C LEU A 149 -15.95 -16.18 2.21
N PRO A 150 -16.21 -17.50 2.11
CA PRO A 150 -17.02 -18.24 3.07
C PRO A 150 -16.52 -18.06 4.51
N LYS A 151 -17.43 -18.09 5.48
CA LYS A 151 -17.08 -17.89 6.91
C LYS A 151 -16.08 -18.91 7.42
N GLU A 152 -16.19 -20.17 7.00
CA GLU A 152 -15.27 -21.25 7.37
C GLU A 152 -13.84 -20.94 6.90
N VAL A 153 -13.70 -20.35 5.71
CA VAL A 153 -12.39 -19.92 5.19
C VAL A 153 -11.84 -18.76 6.00
N GLN A 154 -12.68 -17.79 6.36
CA GLN A 154 -12.27 -16.67 7.22
C GLN A 154 -11.78 -17.14 8.59
N VAL A 155 -12.49 -18.11 9.22
CA VAL A 155 -12.08 -18.72 10.48
C VAL A 155 -10.74 -19.44 10.33
N SER A 156 -10.62 -20.32 9.34
CA SER A 156 -9.36 -21.05 9.08
C SER A 156 -8.17 -20.12 8.85
N LEU A 157 -8.36 -19.00 8.14
CA LEU A 157 -7.33 -17.98 7.96
C LEU A 157 -7.00 -17.27 9.28
N GLY A 158 -8.00 -17.02 10.12
CA GLY A 158 -7.79 -16.45 11.46
C GLY A 158 -6.97 -17.37 12.36
N ASP A 159 -7.28 -18.66 12.34
CA ASP A 159 -6.58 -19.69 13.13
C ASP A 159 -5.11 -19.87 12.69
N SER A 160 -4.76 -19.48 11.46
CA SER A 160 -3.38 -19.48 10.97
C SER A 160 -2.52 -18.36 11.54
N VAL A 161 -3.12 -17.34 12.17
CA VAL A 161 -2.41 -16.23 12.80
C VAL A 161 -1.91 -16.67 14.17
N PRO A 162 -0.59 -16.62 14.44
CA PRO A 162 -0.04 -17.10 15.73
C PRO A 162 -0.64 -16.40 16.95
N PHE A 163 -0.72 -15.07 16.97
CA PHE A 163 -1.36 -14.33 18.06
C PHE A 163 -1.68 -12.88 17.67
N PRO A 164 -2.87 -12.40 17.97
CA PRO A 164 -4.06 -13.17 18.41
C PRO A 164 -4.59 -14.05 17.28
N ALA A 165 -5.07 -15.26 17.60
CA ALA A 165 -5.55 -16.23 16.62
C ALA A 165 -6.91 -15.79 16.01
N ARG A 166 -6.88 -14.79 15.17
CA ARG A 166 -8.01 -14.19 14.44
C ARG A 166 -7.54 -13.34 13.29
N LEU A 167 -8.44 -12.98 12.40
CA LEU A 167 -8.18 -11.93 11.43
C LEU A 167 -7.96 -10.58 12.14
N GLY A 168 -7.04 -9.77 11.63
CA GLY A 168 -6.83 -8.40 12.09
C GLY A 168 -8.06 -7.53 11.75
N LYS A 169 -8.22 -6.43 12.47
CA LYS A 169 -9.31 -5.47 12.26
C LYS A 169 -8.81 -4.24 11.49
N ALA A 170 -9.66 -3.62 10.68
CA ALA A 170 -9.34 -2.37 10.00
C ALA A 170 -8.95 -1.26 10.99
N SER A 171 -9.52 -1.26 12.21
CA SER A 171 -9.17 -0.32 13.27
C SER A 171 -7.73 -0.49 13.78
N GLU A 172 -7.15 -1.70 13.70
CA GLU A 172 -5.75 -1.94 14.09
C GLU A 172 -4.79 -1.34 13.06
N TYR A 173 -5.15 -1.41 11.77
CA TYR A 173 -4.43 -0.67 10.73
C TYR A 173 -4.52 0.84 10.96
N ALA A 174 -5.71 1.36 11.21
CA ALA A 174 -5.92 2.79 11.47
C ALA A 174 -5.15 3.28 12.69
N SER A 175 -5.09 2.50 13.77
CA SER A 175 -4.31 2.81 14.98
C SER A 175 -2.81 2.93 14.68
N LEU A 176 -2.24 1.99 13.89
CA LEU A 176 -0.84 2.09 13.48
C LEU A 176 -0.60 3.28 12.54
N ALA A 177 -1.51 3.55 11.63
CA ALA A 177 -1.44 4.71 10.75
C ALA A 177 -1.43 6.02 11.56
N MET A 178 -2.31 6.15 12.54
CA MET A 178 -2.32 7.30 13.47
C MET A 178 -1.00 7.42 14.23
N HIS A 179 -0.47 6.32 14.77
CA HIS A 179 0.82 6.34 15.43
C HIS A 179 1.96 6.82 14.52
N ILE A 180 1.99 6.39 13.24
CA ILE A 180 2.97 6.86 12.26
C ILE A 180 2.82 8.37 12.01
N MET A 181 1.60 8.89 11.97
CA MET A 181 1.33 10.32 11.79
C MET A 181 1.86 11.14 12.97
N GLU A 182 1.62 10.68 14.20
CA GLU A 182 1.98 11.36 15.43
C GLU A 182 3.47 11.23 15.80
N ASN A 183 4.09 10.09 15.48
CA ASN A 183 5.48 9.81 15.79
C ASN A 183 6.41 10.25 14.66
N ARG A 184 6.90 11.48 14.76
CA ARG A 184 7.74 12.10 13.72
C ARG A 184 9.09 11.41 13.49
N TYR A 185 9.55 10.59 14.43
CA TYR A 185 10.81 9.84 14.26
C TYR A 185 10.66 8.58 13.41
N LEU A 186 9.41 8.17 13.10
CA LEU A 186 9.13 7.09 12.15
C LEU A 186 9.21 7.62 10.72
N ASN A 187 10.24 7.19 9.98
CA ASN A 187 10.44 7.54 8.58
C ASN A 187 11.21 6.45 7.84
N GLY A 188 10.79 6.09 6.63
CA GLY A 188 11.48 5.14 5.76
C GLY A 188 11.30 3.67 6.12
N GLU A 189 10.44 3.34 7.09
CA GLU A 189 10.26 1.97 7.59
C GLU A 189 9.03 1.28 6.98
N THR A 190 9.12 -0.03 6.84
CA THR A 190 7.98 -0.91 6.53
C THR A 190 7.63 -1.76 7.75
N ILE A 191 6.48 -1.49 8.34
CA ILE A 191 6.04 -2.14 9.58
C ILE A 191 5.06 -3.27 9.23
N ARG A 192 5.40 -4.51 9.59
CA ARG A 192 4.47 -5.64 9.50
C ARG A 192 3.43 -5.55 10.60
N LEU A 193 2.15 -5.65 10.22
CA LEU A 193 0.99 -5.69 11.13
C LEU A 193 0.22 -6.99 10.87
N ASP A 194 0.68 -8.11 11.43
CA ASP A 194 0.31 -9.44 10.94
C ASP A 194 0.12 -10.52 12.03
N GLY A 195 0.19 -10.17 13.31
CA GLY A 195 0.06 -11.16 14.40
C GLY A 195 1.14 -12.26 14.35
N ALA A 196 2.33 -11.92 13.87
CA ALA A 196 3.46 -12.82 13.63
C ALA A 196 3.23 -13.87 12.52
N LEU A 197 2.22 -13.67 11.66
CA LEU A 197 1.94 -14.56 10.53
C LEU A 197 3.13 -14.61 9.56
N ARG A 198 3.48 -15.82 9.15
CA ARG A 198 4.34 -16.08 8.00
C ARG A 198 3.55 -16.97 7.05
N MET A 199 3.31 -16.48 5.83
CA MET A 199 2.49 -17.20 4.87
C MET A 199 3.18 -18.50 4.46
N THR A 200 2.42 -19.58 4.43
CA THR A 200 2.88 -20.86 3.88
C THR A 200 2.96 -20.77 2.35
N ALA A 201 3.64 -21.73 1.71
CA ALA A 201 3.74 -21.74 0.25
C ALA A 201 2.39 -21.90 -0.47
N LYS A 202 1.38 -22.44 0.24
CA LYS A 202 0.01 -22.67 -0.24
C LYS A 202 -0.98 -22.21 0.80
#